data_7143a3e61093e76692fc47f812723df1
#
_entry.id   7143a3e61093e76692fc47f812723df1
#
_cell.length_a   1.000
_cell.length_b   1.000
_cell.length_c   1.000
_cell.angle_alpha   90.00
_cell.angle_beta   90.00
_cell.angle_gamma   90.00
#
_symmetry.space_group_name_H-M   'P 1'
#
loop_
_entity.id
_entity.type
_entity.pdbx_description
1 polymer ?
#
loop_
_entity_poly.entity_id
_entity_poly.type
_entity_poly.pdbx_seq_one_letter_code
_entity_poly.pdbx_strand_id
1 'polypeptide(L)'
;MALSSNSGATWTPHPGAPNGVAGGKVAISADGTSILWSTGNNRILVSGTTAEFTDVGSLPSGSTIASDKKDASTFYGASGSSFYISRDAGRTFSRGGTLGSSYSPYKIVAHPTVAGDVWVSTNTGLFHSTNFGATFNAISNVSQAWAIALGAPSGSDKYPAIFAVAKVSGTGGVYRSDNAGVSIPSPRGALFSNASS
;
A
#
# COMPACT_ATOMS: atom_id res chain seq x y z
N MET A 1 -14.30 -8.60 -12.01
CA MET A 1 -13.81 -8.95 -10.65
C MET A 1 -14.42 -10.29 -10.22
N ALA A 2 -13.69 -11.11 -9.48
CA ALA A 2 -14.20 -12.36 -8.91
C ALA A 2 -13.84 -12.44 -7.42
N LEU A 3 -14.66 -13.15 -6.66
CA LEU A 3 -14.53 -13.35 -5.21
C LEU A 3 -14.33 -14.83 -4.92
N SER A 4 -13.55 -15.15 -3.90
CA SER A 4 -13.43 -16.49 -3.32
C SER A 4 -13.77 -16.44 -1.84
N SER A 5 -14.59 -17.37 -1.37
CA SER A 5 -14.92 -17.58 0.05
C SER A 5 -14.24 -18.81 0.65
N ASN A 6 -13.39 -19.50 -0.11
CA ASN A 6 -12.74 -20.75 0.28
C ASN A 6 -11.24 -20.76 -0.01
N SER A 7 -10.56 -19.68 0.38
CA SER A 7 -9.10 -19.54 0.25
C SER A 7 -8.58 -19.71 -1.18
N GLY A 8 -9.36 -19.31 -2.17
CA GLY A 8 -8.97 -19.34 -3.59
C GLY A 8 -9.25 -20.67 -4.30
N ALA A 9 -9.88 -21.65 -3.64
CA ALA A 9 -10.20 -22.93 -4.28
C ALA A 9 -11.25 -22.78 -5.39
N THR A 10 -12.21 -21.88 -5.22
CA THR A 10 -13.18 -21.51 -6.28
C THR A 10 -13.38 -20.00 -6.32
N TRP A 11 -13.75 -19.49 -7.50
CA TRP A 11 -13.96 -18.06 -7.74
C TRP A 11 -15.31 -17.85 -8.41
N THR A 12 -16.09 -16.90 -7.88
CA THR A 12 -17.37 -16.48 -8.46
C THR A 12 -17.29 -15.03 -8.90
N PRO A 13 -17.90 -14.65 -10.04
CA PRO A 13 -17.99 -13.25 -10.44
C PRO A 13 -18.66 -12.42 -9.33
N HIS A 14 -18.14 -11.21 -9.07
CA HIS A 14 -18.81 -10.25 -8.19
C HIS A 14 -20.08 -9.74 -8.89
N PRO A 15 -21.29 -9.86 -8.27
CA PRO A 15 -22.54 -9.58 -8.95
C PRO A 15 -22.69 -8.11 -9.40
N GLY A 16 -22.11 -7.17 -8.67
CA GLY A 16 -22.12 -5.74 -8.99
C GLY A 16 -20.91 -5.25 -9.80
N ALA A 17 -20.05 -6.15 -10.31
CA ALA A 17 -18.90 -5.71 -11.09
C ALA A 17 -19.34 -5.14 -12.44
N PRO A 18 -18.96 -3.90 -12.80
CA PRO A 18 -19.34 -3.32 -14.08
C PRO A 18 -18.73 -4.08 -15.25
N ASN A 19 -19.51 -4.23 -16.31
CA ASN A 19 -19.08 -4.88 -17.56
C ASN A 19 -17.93 -4.10 -18.23
N GLY A 20 -17.00 -4.84 -18.84
CA GLY A 20 -15.88 -4.24 -19.58
C GLY A 20 -14.79 -3.62 -18.73
N VAL A 21 -14.86 -3.77 -17.39
CA VAL A 21 -13.83 -3.27 -16.46
C VAL A 21 -12.99 -4.44 -15.97
N ALA A 22 -11.67 -4.34 -16.16
CA ALA A 22 -10.74 -5.40 -15.80
C ALA A 22 -9.40 -4.84 -15.26
N GLY A 23 -8.60 -5.69 -14.66
CA GLY A 23 -7.25 -5.38 -14.19
C GLY A 23 -7.20 -4.39 -13.02
N GLY A 24 -6.01 -3.89 -12.73
CA GLY A 24 -5.78 -2.89 -11.70
C GLY A 24 -5.44 -3.45 -10.32
N LYS A 25 -5.79 -2.68 -9.28
CA LYS A 25 -5.47 -2.97 -7.88
C LYS A 25 -6.74 -2.96 -7.04
N VAL A 26 -6.80 -3.85 -6.05
CA VAL A 26 -7.94 -3.97 -5.13
C VAL A 26 -7.44 -3.78 -3.70
N ALA A 27 -8.21 -3.06 -2.91
CA ALA A 27 -8.08 -2.99 -1.46
C ALA A 27 -9.41 -3.37 -0.81
N ILE A 28 -9.36 -4.15 0.28
CA ILE A 28 -10.54 -4.62 1.03
C ILE A 28 -10.41 -4.09 2.46
N SER A 29 -11.51 -3.55 3.01
CA SER A 29 -11.56 -3.06 4.38
C SER A 29 -11.18 -4.14 5.40
N ALA A 30 -10.78 -3.71 6.61
CA ALA A 30 -10.35 -4.62 7.67
C ALA A 30 -11.41 -5.65 8.08
N ASP A 31 -12.69 -5.30 7.96
CA ASP A 31 -13.85 -6.17 8.23
C ASP A 31 -14.35 -6.94 7.00
N GLY A 32 -13.74 -6.74 5.84
CA GLY A 32 -14.13 -7.37 4.59
C GLY A 32 -15.40 -6.81 3.93
N THR A 33 -15.99 -5.74 4.46
CA THR A 33 -17.31 -5.24 4.03
C THR A 33 -17.26 -4.26 2.86
N SER A 34 -16.12 -3.65 2.58
CA SER A 34 -15.94 -2.67 1.51
C SER A 34 -14.78 -3.01 0.61
N ILE A 35 -14.96 -2.79 -0.68
CA ILE A 35 -13.98 -3.05 -1.72
C ILE A 35 -13.69 -1.75 -2.46
N LEU A 36 -12.45 -1.31 -2.46
CA LEU A 36 -11.96 -0.23 -3.31
C LEU A 36 -11.17 -0.83 -4.48
N TRP A 37 -11.49 -0.41 -5.70
CA TRP A 37 -10.86 -0.94 -6.92
C TRP A 37 -10.34 0.19 -7.80
N SER A 38 -9.02 0.31 -7.92
CA SER A 38 -8.36 1.14 -8.94
C SER A 38 -8.18 0.29 -10.19
N THR A 39 -9.00 0.51 -11.18
CA THR A 39 -9.17 -0.36 -12.35
C THR A 39 -8.06 -0.19 -13.38
N GLY A 40 -7.89 -1.17 -14.28
CA GLY A 40 -6.91 -1.10 -15.35
C GLY A 40 -7.20 -0.01 -16.41
N ASN A 41 -8.43 0.49 -16.48
CA ASN A 41 -8.83 1.63 -17.32
C ASN A 41 -8.93 2.96 -16.54
N ASN A 42 -8.18 3.07 -15.45
CA ASN A 42 -8.01 4.29 -14.65
C ASN A 42 -9.27 4.80 -13.92
N ARG A 43 -10.31 4.00 -13.74
CA ARG A 43 -11.41 4.35 -12.85
C ARG A 43 -11.08 3.96 -11.41
N ILE A 44 -11.61 4.72 -10.46
CA ILE A 44 -11.62 4.34 -9.04
C ILE A 44 -13.06 4.01 -8.67
N LEU A 45 -13.28 2.81 -8.20
CA LEU A 45 -14.59 2.29 -7.89
C LEU A 45 -14.64 1.81 -6.45
N VAL A 46 -15.77 2.01 -5.78
CA VAL A 46 -16.04 1.47 -4.45
C VAL A 46 -17.36 0.70 -4.45
N SER A 47 -17.37 -0.42 -3.75
CA SER A 47 -18.58 -1.22 -3.49
C SER A 47 -18.65 -1.57 -2.00
N GLY A 48 -19.84 -1.64 -1.46
CA GLY A 48 -20.12 -2.37 -0.21
C GLY A 48 -20.31 -3.86 -0.50
N THR A 49 -20.63 -4.64 0.53
CA THR A 49 -20.71 -6.13 0.48
C THR A 49 -21.74 -6.72 -0.49
N THR A 50 -22.74 -5.95 -0.90
CA THR A 50 -23.87 -6.47 -1.71
C THR A 50 -24.23 -5.57 -2.87
N ALA A 51 -23.50 -4.47 -3.05
CA ALA A 51 -23.92 -3.38 -3.89
C ALA A 51 -23.13 -3.31 -5.20
N GLU A 52 -23.70 -2.59 -6.14
CA GLU A 52 -23.02 -2.17 -7.35
C GLU A 52 -21.81 -1.27 -7.02
N PHE A 53 -20.81 -1.30 -7.87
CA PHE A 53 -19.69 -0.40 -7.78
C PHE A 53 -20.08 1.02 -8.19
N THR A 54 -19.67 2.00 -7.40
CA THR A 54 -19.85 3.43 -7.70
C THR A 54 -18.51 4.11 -7.93
N ASP A 55 -18.49 5.13 -8.78
CA ASP A 55 -17.27 5.91 -9.05
C ASP A 55 -16.89 6.78 -7.85
N VAL A 56 -15.58 6.84 -7.57
CA VAL A 56 -14.97 7.70 -6.55
C VAL A 56 -14.26 8.85 -7.25
N GLY A 57 -14.92 10.00 -7.36
CA GLY A 57 -14.37 11.18 -8.07
C GLY A 57 -13.32 11.98 -7.27
N SER A 58 -13.22 11.76 -5.96
CA SER A 58 -12.32 12.49 -5.08
C SER A 58 -10.90 11.93 -4.99
N LEU A 59 -10.63 10.77 -5.61
CA LEU A 59 -9.31 10.17 -5.71
C LEU A 59 -8.86 10.18 -7.18
N PRO A 60 -7.65 10.70 -7.50
CA PRO A 60 -7.16 10.74 -8.87
C PRO A 60 -7.13 9.37 -9.54
N SER A 61 -7.47 9.34 -10.82
CA SER A 61 -7.44 8.13 -11.65
C SER A 61 -6.09 7.44 -11.61
N GLY A 62 -6.10 6.10 -11.59
CA GLY A 62 -4.87 5.29 -11.58
C GLY A 62 -4.09 5.31 -10.27
N SER A 63 -4.62 5.92 -9.21
CA SER A 63 -3.97 5.94 -7.89
C SER A 63 -3.58 4.55 -7.40
N THR A 64 -2.44 4.47 -6.72
CA THR A 64 -2.09 3.33 -5.88
C THR A 64 -2.97 3.36 -4.64
N ILE A 65 -3.59 2.24 -4.29
CA ILE A 65 -4.57 2.15 -3.21
C ILE A 65 -4.19 1.09 -2.18
N ALA A 66 -4.62 1.29 -0.95
CA ALA A 66 -4.60 0.30 0.14
C ALA A 66 -5.73 0.55 1.12
N SER A 67 -6.02 -0.42 1.98
CA SER A 67 -6.88 -0.27 3.16
C SER A 67 -6.05 -0.28 4.43
N ASP A 68 -6.51 0.41 5.45
CA ASP A 68 -6.05 0.15 6.82
C ASP A 68 -6.40 -1.29 7.21
N LYS A 69 -5.58 -1.91 8.04
CA LYS A 69 -5.80 -3.31 8.44
C LYS A 69 -6.50 -3.45 9.79
N LYS A 70 -6.69 -2.32 10.48
CA LYS A 70 -7.33 -2.27 11.80
C LYS A 70 -8.60 -1.42 11.81
N ASP A 71 -8.64 -0.35 11.01
CA ASP A 71 -9.80 0.55 10.87
C ASP A 71 -10.51 0.28 9.53
N ALA A 72 -11.68 -0.35 9.60
CA ALA A 72 -12.47 -0.73 8.43
C ALA A 72 -13.00 0.46 7.61
N SER A 73 -13.12 1.64 8.23
CA SER A 73 -13.58 2.85 7.57
C SER A 73 -12.46 3.54 6.76
N THR A 74 -11.19 3.19 7.01
CA THR A 74 -10.06 3.90 6.44
C THR A 74 -9.47 3.20 5.23
N PHE A 75 -9.37 3.98 4.13
CA PHE A 75 -8.65 3.63 2.92
C PHE A 75 -7.62 4.71 2.57
N TYR A 76 -6.60 4.30 1.86
CA TYR A 76 -5.49 5.14 1.43
C TYR A 76 -5.37 5.16 -0.07
N GLY A 77 -4.99 6.32 -0.62
CA GLY A 77 -4.64 6.50 -2.01
C GLY A 77 -3.35 7.30 -2.16
N ALA A 78 -2.61 7.07 -3.24
CA ALA A 78 -1.46 7.88 -3.58
C ALA A 78 -1.36 8.10 -5.08
N SER A 79 -1.11 9.35 -5.50
CA SER A 79 -0.93 9.76 -6.88
C SER A 79 0.07 10.90 -6.96
N GLY A 80 1.10 10.75 -7.77
CA GLY A 80 2.21 11.71 -7.79
C GLY A 80 2.83 11.87 -6.40
N SER A 81 3.01 13.10 -5.97
CA SER A 81 3.52 13.44 -4.63
C SER A 81 2.43 13.53 -3.55
N SER A 82 1.18 13.28 -3.89
CA SER A 82 0.05 13.47 -2.97
C SER A 82 -0.43 12.15 -2.40
N PHE A 83 -0.68 12.16 -1.10
CA PHE A 83 -1.36 11.08 -0.39
C PHE A 83 -2.79 11.48 -0.09
N TYR A 84 -3.70 10.52 -0.07
CA TYR A 84 -5.13 10.71 0.13
C TYR A 84 -5.66 9.72 1.16
N ILE A 85 -6.65 10.15 1.94
CA ILE A 85 -7.25 9.38 3.02
C ILE A 85 -8.76 9.41 2.88
N SER A 86 -9.36 8.24 2.94
CA SER A 86 -10.80 8.05 3.16
C SER A 86 -11.05 7.65 4.61
N ARG A 87 -12.17 8.11 5.17
CA ARG A 87 -12.67 7.75 6.50
C ARG A 87 -14.10 7.22 6.45
N ASP A 88 -14.60 6.99 5.26
CA ASP A 88 -15.98 6.58 4.98
C ASP A 88 -16.05 5.31 4.11
N ALA A 89 -15.13 4.39 4.37
CA ALA A 89 -15.01 3.12 3.68
C ALA A 89 -14.77 3.27 2.15
N GLY A 90 -13.96 4.25 1.77
CA GLY A 90 -13.52 4.46 0.39
C GLY A 90 -14.46 5.30 -0.48
N ARG A 91 -15.55 5.85 0.08
CA ARG A 91 -16.54 6.63 -0.70
C ARG A 91 -16.03 8.01 -1.08
N THR A 92 -15.35 8.70 -0.16
CA THR A 92 -14.71 9.99 -0.43
C THR A 92 -13.28 10.01 0.08
N PHE A 93 -12.44 10.81 -0.56
CA PHE A 93 -11.04 11.00 -0.18
C PHE A 93 -10.72 12.47 0.02
N SER A 94 -10.00 12.76 1.09
CA SER A 94 -9.37 14.05 1.34
C SER A 94 -7.85 13.95 1.16
N ARG A 95 -7.23 15.08 0.80
CA ARG A 95 -5.77 15.14 0.68
C ARG A 95 -5.13 15.08 2.06
N GLY A 96 -4.14 14.20 2.23
CA GLY A 96 -3.26 14.08 3.39
C GLY A 96 -1.90 14.73 3.16
N GLY A 97 -0.86 14.10 3.67
CA GLY A 97 0.52 14.53 3.55
C GLY A 97 1.09 14.40 2.14
N THR A 98 2.35 14.82 2.00
CA THR A 98 3.10 14.74 0.75
C THR A 98 4.21 13.69 0.82
N LEU A 99 4.50 13.06 -0.31
CA LEU A 99 5.55 12.07 -0.51
C LEU A 99 6.79 12.70 -1.15
N GLY A 100 7.19 13.88 -0.64
CA GLY A 100 8.30 14.66 -1.17
C GLY A 100 8.11 15.01 -2.65
N SER A 101 9.13 14.81 -3.47
CA SER A 101 9.09 15.04 -4.94
C SER A 101 8.75 13.77 -5.71
N SER A 102 8.06 12.80 -5.11
CA SER A 102 7.67 11.56 -5.78
C SER A 102 6.75 11.81 -6.95
N TYR A 103 6.94 11.04 -8.02
CA TYR A 103 6.03 11.04 -9.18
C TYR A 103 5.28 9.71 -9.32
N SER A 104 5.78 8.67 -8.68
CA SER A 104 5.25 7.31 -8.83
C SER A 104 5.24 6.57 -7.50
N PRO A 105 4.15 6.63 -6.76
CA PRO A 105 3.95 5.72 -5.64
C PRO A 105 3.68 4.30 -6.18
N TYR A 106 4.54 3.35 -5.79
CA TYR A 106 4.44 1.97 -6.27
C TYR A 106 3.53 1.13 -5.39
N LYS A 107 3.69 1.24 -4.06
CA LYS A 107 2.94 0.42 -3.12
C LYS A 107 2.68 1.17 -1.81
N ILE A 108 1.48 1.00 -1.28
CA ILE A 108 1.09 1.40 0.08
C ILE A 108 0.91 0.12 0.89
N VAL A 109 1.48 0.08 2.09
CA VAL A 109 1.32 -1.04 3.02
C VAL A 109 0.95 -0.50 4.40
N ALA A 110 -0.21 -0.90 4.91
CA ALA A 110 -0.65 -0.57 6.25
C ALA A 110 -0.15 -1.61 7.25
N HIS A 111 0.12 -1.16 8.47
CA HIS A 111 0.51 -2.02 9.59
C HIS A 111 -0.62 -3.02 9.91
N PRO A 112 -0.33 -4.30 10.16
CA PRO A 112 -1.38 -5.31 10.32
C PRO A 112 -2.24 -5.14 11.58
N THR A 113 -1.75 -4.47 12.62
CA THR A 113 -2.43 -4.37 13.91
C THR A 113 -2.50 -2.96 14.51
N VAL A 114 -1.88 -1.96 13.87
CA VAL A 114 -1.89 -0.56 14.32
C VAL A 114 -2.57 0.30 13.27
N ALA A 115 -3.70 0.90 13.63
CA ALA A 115 -4.41 1.81 12.75
C ALA A 115 -3.59 3.07 12.47
N GLY A 116 -3.57 3.52 11.22
CA GLY A 116 -2.91 4.74 10.81
C GLY A 116 -1.40 4.66 10.63
N ASP A 117 -0.79 3.51 10.89
CA ASP A 117 0.61 3.26 10.59
C ASP A 117 0.73 2.73 9.15
N VAL A 118 1.35 3.51 8.26
CA VAL A 118 1.35 3.24 6.83
C VAL A 118 2.69 3.60 6.18
N TRP A 119 3.12 2.73 5.29
CA TRP A 119 4.33 2.84 4.49
C TRP A 119 4.01 3.06 3.02
N VAL A 120 4.81 3.89 2.35
CA VAL A 120 4.69 4.12 0.90
C VAL A 120 6.05 3.99 0.24
N SER A 121 6.17 3.05 -0.70
CA SER A 121 7.34 2.93 -1.57
C SER A 121 7.13 3.75 -2.84
N THR A 122 8.17 4.50 -3.24
CA THR A 122 8.11 5.42 -4.37
C THR A 122 9.40 5.41 -5.20
N ASN A 123 9.35 6.06 -6.36
CA ASN A 123 10.54 6.26 -7.20
C ASN A 123 11.58 7.22 -6.60
N THR A 124 11.29 7.90 -5.50
CA THR A 124 12.20 8.86 -4.84
C THR A 124 12.47 8.54 -3.38
N GLY A 125 12.05 7.39 -2.88
CA GLY A 125 12.31 6.99 -1.51
C GLY A 125 11.29 6.04 -0.91
N LEU A 126 11.44 5.82 0.38
CA LEU A 126 10.53 5.09 1.24
C LEU A 126 10.02 6.06 2.31
N PHE A 127 8.72 6.10 2.50
CA PHE A 127 8.05 7.04 3.39
C PHE A 127 7.22 6.30 4.44
N HIS A 128 7.22 6.81 5.66
CA HIS A 128 6.48 6.24 6.79
C HIS A 128 5.62 7.31 7.47
N SER A 129 4.41 6.94 7.81
CA SER A 129 3.46 7.74 8.58
C SER A 129 2.85 6.90 9.69
N THR A 130 2.70 7.47 10.88
CA THR A 130 2.00 6.87 12.03
C THR A 130 0.71 7.60 12.39
N ASN A 131 0.26 8.51 11.52
CA ASN A 131 -0.90 9.37 11.74
C ASN A 131 -1.85 9.36 10.54
N PHE A 132 -2.10 8.16 9.98
CA PHE A 132 -3.00 7.95 8.85
C PHE A 132 -2.58 8.67 7.56
N GLY A 133 -1.29 8.95 7.40
CA GLY A 133 -0.81 9.66 6.23
C GLY A 133 -1.02 11.18 6.28
N ALA A 134 -1.33 11.76 7.45
CA ALA A 134 -1.39 13.22 7.59
C ALA A 134 -0.01 13.87 7.41
N THR A 135 1.04 13.19 7.86
CA THR A 135 2.44 13.57 7.62
C THR A 135 3.28 12.34 7.33
N PHE A 136 4.37 12.53 6.59
CA PHE A 136 5.31 11.46 6.25
C PHE A 136 6.74 11.83 6.62
N ASN A 137 7.46 10.85 7.18
CA ASN A 137 8.91 10.90 7.34
C ASN A 137 9.56 10.08 6.23
N ALA A 138 10.48 10.67 5.49
CA ALA A 138 11.31 9.95 4.52
C ALA A 138 12.40 9.16 5.25
N ILE A 139 12.68 7.96 4.80
CA ILE A 139 13.82 7.17 5.28
C ILE A 139 15.08 7.68 4.59
N SER A 140 15.95 8.35 5.32
CA SER A 140 16.99 9.25 4.81
C SER A 140 18.02 8.58 3.88
N ASN A 141 18.32 7.31 4.08
CA ASN A 141 19.29 6.57 3.28
C ASN A 141 18.66 5.78 2.11
N VAL A 142 17.35 5.90 1.90
CA VAL A 142 16.63 5.24 0.80
C VAL A 142 16.32 6.26 -0.28
N SER A 143 16.99 6.17 -1.42
CA SER A 143 16.78 7.07 -2.56
C SER A 143 15.71 6.59 -3.55
N GLN A 144 15.33 5.32 -3.46
CA GLN A 144 14.27 4.70 -4.27
C GLN A 144 13.80 3.40 -3.60
N ALA A 145 12.50 3.12 -3.64
CA ALA A 145 11.95 1.86 -3.17
C ALA A 145 10.89 1.37 -4.17
N TRP A 146 11.14 0.23 -4.81
CA TRP A 146 10.22 -0.34 -5.81
C TRP A 146 9.13 -1.19 -5.18
N ALA A 147 9.44 -1.84 -4.06
CA ALA A 147 8.50 -2.68 -3.33
C ALA A 147 8.74 -2.62 -1.83
N ILE A 148 7.69 -2.84 -1.06
CA ILE A 148 7.73 -2.97 0.40
C ILE A 148 6.74 -4.05 0.84
N ALA A 149 7.10 -4.77 1.90
CA ALA A 149 6.23 -5.70 2.62
C ALA A 149 6.54 -5.66 4.11
N LEU A 150 5.54 -5.94 4.92
CA LEU A 150 5.69 -6.16 6.36
C LEU A 150 5.60 -7.66 6.64
N GLY A 151 6.54 -8.18 7.40
CA GLY A 151 6.62 -9.58 7.83
C GLY A 151 6.50 -9.73 9.33
N ALA A 152 6.68 -10.95 9.83
CA ALA A 152 6.68 -11.21 11.26
C ALA A 152 7.79 -10.40 11.96
N PRO A 153 7.54 -9.90 13.19
CA PRO A 153 8.56 -9.21 13.97
C PRO A 153 9.73 -10.14 14.30
N SER A 154 10.92 -9.59 14.45
CA SER A 154 12.13 -10.33 14.83
C SER A 154 12.33 -10.27 16.33
N GLY A 155 12.32 -11.43 16.99
CA GLY A 155 12.60 -11.53 18.41
C GLY A 155 11.56 -10.86 19.30
N SER A 156 12.01 -10.10 20.29
CA SER A 156 11.16 -9.36 21.24
C SER A 156 10.55 -8.09 20.67
N ASP A 157 10.98 -7.65 19.49
CA ASP A 157 10.45 -6.46 18.83
C ASP A 157 9.01 -6.68 18.40
N LYS A 158 8.15 -5.72 18.76
CA LYS A 158 6.72 -5.77 18.46
C LYS A 158 6.38 -5.17 17.08
N TYR A 159 7.33 -4.48 16.44
CA TYR A 159 7.11 -3.92 15.12
C TYR A 159 7.41 -4.97 14.04
N PRO A 160 6.57 -5.06 12.99
CA PRO A 160 6.82 -5.98 11.89
C PRO A 160 8.18 -5.74 11.22
N ALA A 161 8.86 -6.79 10.82
CA ALA A 161 10.04 -6.66 9.99
C ALA A 161 9.66 -6.05 8.64
N ILE A 162 10.39 -5.01 8.22
CA ILE A 162 10.18 -4.34 6.94
C ILE A 162 11.10 -4.98 5.92
N PHE A 163 10.54 -5.44 4.80
CA PHE A 163 11.31 -5.89 3.64
C PHE A 163 11.09 -4.90 2.50
N ALA A 164 12.17 -4.46 1.87
CA ALA A 164 12.10 -3.53 0.74
C ALA A 164 13.02 -3.94 -0.39
N VAL A 165 12.54 -3.86 -1.61
CA VAL A 165 13.40 -3.80 -2.80
C VAL A 165 13.68 -2.33 -3.04
N ALA A 166 14.91 -1.90 -2.81
CA ALA A 166 15.23 -0.48 -2.70
C ALA A 166 16.68 -0.16 -3.14
N LYS A 167 16.94 1.13 -3.31
CA LYS A 167 18.28 1.69 -3.44
C LYS A 167 18.64 2.39 -2.13
N VAL A 168 19.49 1.75 -1.33
CA VAL A 168 19.93 2.22 -0.01
C VAL A 168 21.38 2.65 -0.08
N SER A 169 21.68 3.88 0.30
CA SER A 169 23.03 4.46 0.23
C SER A 169 23.70 4.25 -1.14
N GLY A 170 22.92 4.39 -2.21
CA GLY A 170 23.40 4.23 -3.58
C GLY A 170 23.37 2.79 -4.14
N THR A 171 23.20 1.76 -3.31
CA THR A 171 23.21 0.36 -3.73
C THR A 171 21.79 -0.21 -3.84
N GLY A 172 21.49 -0.85 -4.97
CA GLY A 172 20.23 -1.57 -5.19
C GLY A 172 20.25 -2.96 -4.55
N GLY A 173 19.14 -3.39 -3.96
CA GLY A 173 19.05 -4.72 -3.36
C GLY A 173 17.74 -4.99 -2.64
N VAL A 174 17.67 -6.16 -2.01
CA VAL A 174 16.61 -6.53 -1.06
C VAL A 174 17.12 -6.27 0.35
N TYR A 175 16.39 -5.48 1.08
CA TYR A 175 16.77 -5.04 2.42
C TYR A 175 15.74 -5.45 3.45
N ARG A 176 16.20 -5.64 4.69
CA ARG A 176 15.37 -5.89 5.85
C ARG A 176 15.68 -4.86 6.93
N SER A 177 14.65 -4.36 7.60
CA SER A 177 14.75 -3.55 8.81
C SER A 177 13.89 -4.17 9.90
N ASP A 178 14.47 -4.31 11.11
CA ASP A 178 13.78 -4.87 12.28
C ASP A 178 13.44 -3.79 13.32
N ASN A 179 13.69 -2.51 13.03
CA ASN A 179 13.53 -1.39 13.95
C ASN A 179 12.64 -0.27 13.40
N ALA A 180 11.51 -0.65 12.81
CA ALA A 180 10.54 0.31 12.23
C ALA A 180 11.15 1.30 11.21
N GLY A 181 12.17 0.85 10.46
CA GLY A 181 12.81 1.68 9.44
C GLY A 181 13.76 2.76 9.98
N VAL A 182 14.02 2.80 11.29
CA VAL A 182 15.02 3.73 11.87
C VAL A 182 16.39 3.53 11.25
N SER A 183 16.74 2.30 10.94
CA SER A 183 17.86 2.00 10.06
C SER A 183 17.49 0.89 9.08
N ILE A 184 17.85 1.11 7.82
CA ILE A 184 17.95 0.05 6.84
C ILE A 184 19.43 -0.19 6.67
N PRO A 185 19.98 -1.34 7.11
CA PRO A 185 21.42 -1.56 7.12
C PRO A 185 22.00 -1.47 5.72
N SER A 186 23.18 -0.88 5.59
CA SER A 186 24.02 -0.95 4.38
C SER A 186 24.29 -2.42 3.99
N PRO A 187 24.63 -2.73 2.74
CA PRO A 187 24.53 -4.05 2.10
C PRO A 187 25.38 -5.20 2.68
N ARG A 188 25.90 -5.11 3.88
CA ARG A 188 26.53 -6.26 4.55
C ARG A 188 25.58 -7.42 4.89
N GLY A 189 24.28 -7.28 4.56
CA GLY A 189 23.23 -8.28 4.75
C GLY A 189 22.31 -8.44 3.55
N ALA A 190 22.78 -8.22 2.32
CA ALA A 190 21.99 -8.57 1.15
C ALA A 190 21.71 -10.07 1.19
N LEU A 191 20.44 -10.45 1.29
CA LEU A 191 20.00 -11.86 1.37
C LEU A 191 20.27 -12.65 0.08
N PHE A 192 20.79 -11.98 -0.98
CA PHE A 192 21.19 -12.61 -2.22
C PHE A 192 22.48 -11.96 -2.73
N SER A 193 23.61 -12.60 -2.53
CA SER A 193 24.79 -12.36 -3.34
C SER A 193 24.52 -12.88 -4.75
N ASN A 194 24.68 -12.06 -5.78
CA ASN A 194 24.77 -12.56 -7.13
C ASN A 194 25.91 -13.57 -7.19
N ALA A 195 25.60 -14.84 -7.33
CA ALA A 195 26.54 -15.81 -7.84
C ALA A 195 26.76 -15.46 -9.30
N SER A 196 27.83 -14.71 -9.58
CA SER A 196 28.38 -14.59 -10.92
C SER A 196 29.12 -15.87 -11.23
N SER A 197 28.57 -16.66 -12.11
CA SER A 197 29.30 -17.66 -12.90
C SER A 197 29.83 -17.02 -14.17
#